data_fceafd2fb8407f746b4d96e8dfcb725b
#
_entry.id   fceafd2fb8407f746b4d96e8dfcb725b
#
_cell.length_a   1.000
_cell.length_b   1.000
_cell.length_c   1.000
_cell.angle_alpha   90.00
_cell.angle_beta   90.00
_cell.angle_gamma   90.00
#
_symmetry.space_group_name_H-M   'P 1'
#
loop_
_entity.id
_entity.type
_entity.pdbx_description
1 polymer ?
#
loop_
_entity_poly.entity_id
_entity_poly.type
_entity_poly.pdbx_seq_one_letter_code
_entity_poly.pdbx_strand_id
1 'polypeptide(L)'
;MKPISKKLLIHTVTLYKKISTDKWGSEKLDPGQTLSNIRIEPSKQIIRDKNNAEVQLAATLFYDCRNSRPSDVSFKVDQIIDFNGQKYQIKTVEPLYDNSKLHHYEIGMVRYGKN
;
A
#
# COMPACT_ATOMS: atom_id res chain seq x y z
N MET A 1 -8.46 -13.58 16.54
CA MET A 1 -7.83 -13.95 15.24
C MET A 1 -6.32 -13.83 15.37
N LYS A 2 -5.62 -14.81 14.87
CA LYS A 2 -4.16 -14.79 14.91
C LYS A 2 -3.63 -13.75 13.91
N PRO A 3 -2.49 -13.10 14.20
CA PRO A 3 -1.86 -12.23 13.20
C PRO A 3 -1.46 -13.03 11.97
N ILE A 4 -1.26 -12.32 10.85
CA ILE A 4 -0.74 -12.94 9.63
C ILE A 4 0.65 -13.48 9.95
N SER A 5 0.88 -14.75 9.65
CA SER A 5 2.16 -15.40 9.97
C SER A 5 3.31 -14.69 9.29
N LYS A 6 4.41 -14.47 10.02
CA LYS A 6 5.64 -13.91 9.44
C LYS A 6 6.16 -14.72 8.26
N LYS A 7 5.85 -16.02 8.22
CA LYS A 7 6.24 -16.88 7.09
C LYS A 7 5.60 -16.47 5.78
N LEU A 8 4.45 -15.80 5.84
CA LEU A 8 3.74 -15.28 4.67
C LEU A 8 4.14 -13.85 4.35
N LEU A 9 4.67 -13.11 5.31
CA LEU A 9 5.03 -11.70 5.16
C LEU A 9 6.50 -11.59 4.71
N ILE A 10 6.74 -11.98 3.47
CA ILE A 10 8.09 -12.20 2.94
C ILE A 10 8.68 -11.01 2.19
N HIS A 11 7.92 -9.93 2.06
CA HIS A 11 8.33 -8.80 1.22
C HIS A 11 8.72 -7.58 2.04
N THR A 12 9.56 -6.75 1.45
CA THR A 12 9.94 -5.44 1.97
C THR A 12 9.66 -4.41 0.88
N VAL A 13 9.04 -3.31 1.25
CA VAL A 13 8.66 -2.25 0.31
C VAL A 13 9.08 -0.89 0.87
N THR A 14 9.03 0.14 0.03
CA THR A 14 9.23 1.51 0.47
C THR A 14 7.95 2.29 0.23
N LEU A 15 7.50 3.01 1.26
CA LEU A 15 6.32 3.88 1.20
C LEU A 15 6.79 5.31 1.00
N TYR A 16 6.28 5.96 -0.03
CA TYR A 16 6.53 7.38 -0.29
C TYR A 16 5.27 8.19 -0.16
N LYS A 17 5.40 9.36 0.46
CA LYS A 17 4.33 10.34 0.55
C LYS A 17 4.61 11.47 -0.43
N LYS A 18 3.56 11.97 -1.08
CA LYS A 18 3.68 13.13 -1.97
C LYS A 18 3.82 14.38 -1.12
N ILE A 19 4.90 15.15 -1.35
CA ILE A 19 5.15 16.38 -0.61
C ILE A 19 4.56 17.58 -1.33
N SER A 20 4.81 17.67 -2.64
CA SER A 20 4.39 18.84 -3.40
C SER A 20 4.34 18.50 -4.88
N THR A 21 3.68 19.38 -5.65
CA THR A 21 3.71 19.35 -7.10
C THR A 21 4.38 20.64 -7.56
N ASP A 22 5.39 20.55 -8.45
CA ASP A 22 6.04 21.74 -8.95
C ASP A 22 5.19 22.42 -10.03
N LYS A 23 5.68 23.56 -10.52
CA LYS A 23 4.92 24.36 -11.52
C LYS A 23 4.75 23.65 -12.87
N TRP A 24 5.49 22.57 -13.08
CA TRP A 24 5.43 21.77 -14.31
C TRP A 24 4.56 20.53 -14.15
N GLY A 25 3.92 20.35 -12.98
CA GLY A 25 3.10 19.20 -12.69
C GLY A 25 3.86 17.98 -12.19
N SER A 26 5.16 18.08 -12.01
CA SER A 26 5.95 16.97 -11.47
C SER A 26 5.72 16.84 -9.97
N GLU A 27 5.46 15.61 -9.52
CA GLU A 27 5.24 15.31 -8.11
C GLU A 27 6.56 15.08 -7.40
N LYS A 28 6.70 15.66 -6.22
CA LYS A 28 7.86 15.46 -5.37
C LYS A 28 7.48 14.52 -4.24
N LEU A 29 8.26 13.46 -4.07
CA LEU A 29 8.06 12.48 -3.03
C LEU A 29 9.01 12.75 -1.86
N ASP A 30 8.65 12.26 -0.67
CA ASP A 30 9.53 12.31 0.49
C ASP A 30 10.67 11.29 0.32
N PRO A 31 11.62 11.23 1.29
CA PRO A 31 12.72 10.26 1.19
C PRO A 31 12.30 8.80 1.25
N GLY A 32 11.06 8.52 1.68
CA GLY A 32 10.56 7.17 1.79
C GLY A 32 10.76 6.54 3.15
N GLN A 33 9.92 5.55 3.43
CA GLN A 33 9.95 4.78 4.67
C GLN A 33 9.95 3.30 4.30
N THR A 34 10.93 2.56 4.80
CA THR A 34 10.99 1.12 4.55
C THR A 34 10.01 0.39 5.43
N LEU A 35 9.20 -0.48 4.83
CA LEU A 35 8.27 -1.34 5.53
C LEU A 35 8.72 -2.79 5.34
N SER A 36 8.84 -3.52 6.44
CA SER A 36 9.25 -4.93 6.41
C SER A 36 8.13 -5.83 6.90
N ASN A 37 8.27 -7.12 6.64
CA ASN A 37 7.24 -8.12 6.94
C ASN A 37 5.92 -7.73 6.28
N ILE A 38 5.96 -7.61 4.97
CA ILE A 38 4.85 -7.22 4.11
C ILE A 38 4.55 -8.38 3.16
N ARG A 39 3.32 -8.48 2.71
CA ARG A 39 2.94 -9.39 1.63
C ARG A 39 2.36 -8.59 0.49
N ILE A 40 2.87 -8.81 -0.73
CA ILE A 40 2.27 -8.27 -1.94
C ILE A 40 1.83 -9.43 -2.80
N GLU A 41 0.58 -9.39 -3.26
CA GLU A 41 0.03 -10.39 -4.15
C GLU A 41 -0.51 -9.73 -5.41
N PRO A 42 -0.34 -10.33 -6.59
CA PRO A 42 -1.01 -9.84 -7.79
C PRO A 42 -2.52 -9.83 -7.58
N SER A 43 -3.19 -8.86 -8.15
CA SER A 43 -4.64 -8.75 -8.09
C SER A 43 -5.18 -8.29 -9.42
N LYS A 44 -6.37 -8.76 -9.78
CA LYS A 44 -7.12 -8.27 -10.94
C LYS A 44 -8.49 -7.79 -10.52
N GLN A 45 -8.68 -7.57 -9.22
CA GLN A 45 -9.95 -7.11 -8.68
C GLN A 45 -10.31 -5.75 -9.26
N ILE A 46 -11.57 -5.57 -9.62
CA ILE A 46 -12.10 -4.28 -10.06
C ILE A 46 -12.73 -3.61 -8.85
N ILE A 47 -12.32 -2.38 -8.61
CA ILE A 47 -12.83 -1.56 -7.51
C ILE A 47 -13.34 -0.23 -8.06
N ARG A 48 -14.01 0.54 -7.21
CA ARG A 48 -14.32 1.92 -7.52
C ARG A 48 -13.40 2.83 -6.71
N ASP A 49 -12.76 3.79 -7.39
CA ASP A 49 -11.87 4.73 -6.74
C ASP A 49 -12.66 5.88 -6.07
N LYS A 50 -11.94 6.86 -5.54
CA LYS A 50 -12.55 7.99 -4.84
C LYS A 50 -13.45 8.85 -5.76
N ASN A 51 -13.27 8.75 -7.08
CA ASN A 51 -14.06 9.46 -8.08
C ASN A 51 -15.18 8.59 -8.66
N ASN A 52 -15.45 7.43 -8.03
CA ASN A 52 -16.44 6.45 -8.45
C ASN A 52 -16.16 5.85 -9.84
N ALA A 53 -14.93 5.93 -10.32
CA ALA A 53 -14.51 5.30 -11.57
C ALA A 53 -14.08 3.86 -11.32
N GLU A 54 -14.37 2.96 -12.28
CA GLU A 54 -13.89 1.59 -12.18
C GLU A 54 -12.38 1.54 -12.42
N VAL A 55 -11.68 0.84 -11.54
CA VAL A 55 -10.22 0.67 -11.63
C VAL A 55 -9.90 -0.80 -11.40
N GLN A 56 -9.09 -1.39 -12.29
CA GLN A 56 -8.58 -2.73 -12.09
C GLN A 56 -7.28 -2.65 -11.32
N LEU A 57 -7.20 -3.36 -10.19
CA LEU A 57 -6.00 -3.39 -9.38
C LEU A 57 -4.91 -4.21 -10.07
N ALA A 58 -3.66 -3.90 -9.76
CA ALA A 58 -2.50 -4.68 -10.19
C ALA A 58 -1.98 -5.55 -9.04
N ALA A 59 -2.11 -5.09 -7.80
CA ALA A 59 -1.60 -5.79 -6.64
C ALA A 59 -2.36 -5.39 -5.38
N THR A 60 -2.32 -6.27 -4.38
CA THR A 60 -2.79 -5.98 -3.03
C THR A 60 -1.64 -6.15 -2.06
N LEU A 61 -1.47 -5.17 -1.19
CA LEU A 61 -0.47 -5.18 -0.13
C LEU A 61 -1.15 -5.49 1.19
N PHE A 62 -0.57 -6.43 1.93
CA PHE A 62 -1.04 -6.80 3.27
C PHE A 62 -0.06 -6.28 4.31
N TYR A 63 -0.56 -5.46 5.21
CA TYR A 63 0.20 -4.94 6.35
C TYR A 63 -0.45 -5.45 7.63
N ASP A 64 0.27 -6.32 8.34
CA ASP A 64 -0.23 -6.89 9.60
C ASP A 64 0.14 -5.97 10.75
N CYS A 65 -0.87 -5.56 11.53
CA CYS A 65 -0.66 -4.57 12.59
C CYS A 65 0.26 -5.06 13.71
N ARG A 66 0.45 -6.38 13.80
CA ARG A 66 1.29 -6.97 14.84
C ARG A 66 2.70 -7.30 14.35
N ASN A 67 2.80 -7.85 13.14
CA ASN A 67 4.07 -8.39 12.63
C ASN A 67 4.78 -7.48 11.63
N SER A 68 4.05 -6.63 10.92
CA SER A 68 4.69 -5.70 9.97
C SER A 68 5.39 -4.56 10.71
N ARG A 69 6.46 -4.02 10.12
CA ARG A 69 7.25 -2.96 10.76
C ARG A 69 7.54 -1.84 9.76
N PRO A 70 7.65 -0.59 10.22
CA PRO A 70 7.43 -0.17 11.59
C PRO A 70 5.96 -0.28 11.99
N SER A 71 5.67 -0.26 13.28
CA SER A 71 4.29 -0.21 13.77
C SER A 71 3.66 1.15 13.48
N ASP A 72 2.34 1.19 13.47
CA ASP A 72 1.56 2.43 13.38
C ASP A 72 1.81 3.22 12.09
N VAL A 73 2.00 2.50 10.96
CA VAL A 73 2.10 3.14 9.66
C VAL A 73 0.73 3.65 9.24
N SER A 74 0.68 4.89 8.77
CA SER A 74 -0.54 5.49 8.22
C SER A 74 -0.52 5.43 6.71
N PHE A 75 -1.47 4.69 6.14
CA PHE A 75 -1.63 4.59 4.69
C PHE A 75 -2.74 5.51 4.21
N LYS A 76 -2.52 6.16 3.07
CA LYS A 76 -3.52 7.03 2.45
C LYS A 76 -3.55 6.79 0.94
N VAL A 77 -4.73 7.01 0.37
CA VAL A 77 -4.91 6.97 -1.08
C VAL A 77 -3.93 7.94 -1.74
N ASP A 78 -3.41 7.55 -2.89
CA ASP A 78 -2.45 8.27 -3.72
C ASP A 78 -1.00 8.24 -3.23
N GLN A 79 -0.71 7.61 -2.09
CA GLN A 79 0.70 7.35 -1.71
C GLN A 79 1.30 6.31 -2.66
N ILE A 80 2.63 6.30 -2.71
CA ILE A 80 3.39 5.44 -3.64
C ILE A 80 4.09 4.33 -2.86
N ILE A 81 4.04 3.13 -3.40
CA ILE A 81 4.77 1.97 -2.87
C ILE A 81 5.77 1.53 -3.94
N ASP A 82 7.03 1.38 -3.55
CA ASP A 82 8.06 0.79 -4.41
C ASP A 82 8.37 -0.62 -3.92
N PHE A 83 8.20 -1.58 -4.81
CA PHE A 83 8.53 -2.97 -4.55
C PHE A 83 9.42 -3.48 -5.67
N ASN A 84 10.68 -3.75 -5.36
CA ASN A 84 11.68 -4.27 -6.30
C ASN A 84 11.80 -3.44 -7.58
N GLY A 85 11.73 -2.11 -7.42
CA GLY A 85 11.87 -1.19 -8.54
C GLY A 85 10.58 -0.89 -9.30
N GLN A 86 9.49 -1.60 -9.02
CA GLN A 86 8.18 -1.30 -9.57
C GLN A 86 7.42 -0.40 -8.61
N LYS A 87 6.96 0.74 -9.09
CA LYS A 87 6.13 1.64 -8.29
C LYS A 87 4.66 1.35 -8.49
N TYR A 88 3.92 1.47 -7.39
CA TYR A 88 2.46 1.33 -7.34
C TYR A 88 1.87 2.54 -6.66
N GLN A 89 0.65 2.87 -7.03
CA GLN A 89 -0.12 3.92 -6.37
C GLN A 89 -1.27 3.30 -5.59
N ILE A 90 -1.44 3.74 -4.35
CA ILE A 90 -2.52 3.25 -3.49
C ILE A 90 -3.85 3.81 -3.97
N LYS A 91 -4.82 2.93 -4.19
CA LYS A 91 -6.18 3.30 -4.60
C LYS A 91 -7.21 3.05 -3.51
N THR A 92 -7.02 2.00 -2.70
CA THR A 92 -7.91 1.71 -1.57
C THR A 92 -7.10 1.32 -0.35
N VAL A 93 -7.59 1.70 0.82
CA VAL A 93 -7.02 1.31 2.10
C VAL A 93 -8.17 0.72 2.92
N GLU A 94 -8.16 -0.59 3.11
CA GLU A 94 -9.20 -1.28 3.87
C GLU A 94 -8.65 -1.75 5.21
N PRO A 95 -9.12 -1.16 6.32
CA PRO A 95 -8.79 -1.68 7.64
C PRO A 95 -9.69 -2.86 7.97
N LEU A 96 -9.10 -3.97 8.40
CA LEU A 96 -9.84 -5.17 8.78
C LEU A 96 -9.64 -5.42 10.27
N TYR A 97 -10.75 -5.61 10.96
CA TYR A 97 -10.78 -5.69 12.41
C TYR A 97 -11.05 -7.11 12.87
N ASP A 98 -10.48 -7.46 14.01
CA ASP A 98 -10.82 -8.64 14.79
C ASP A 98 -11.51 -8.14 16.06
N ASN A 99 -12.85 -8.28 16.11
CA ASN A 99 -13.66 -7.62 17.14
C ASN A 99 -13.43 -6.10 17.09
N SER A 100 -12.91 -5.51 18.17
CA SER A 100 -12.66 -4.07 18.25
C SER A 100 -11.23 -3.68 17.91
N LYS A 101 -10.36 -4.65 17.61
CA LYS A 101 -8.94 -4.39 17.34
C LYS A 101 -8.65 -4.46 15.86
N LEU A 102 -7.86 -3.51 15.39
CA LEU A 102 -7.39 -3.52 14.01
C LEU A 102 -6.40 -4.67 13.83
N HIS A 103 -6.73 -5.57 12.91
CA HIS A 103 -5.93 -6.76 12.65
C HIS A 103 -4.90 -6.52 11.54
N HIS A 104 -5.34 -6.01 10.40
CA HIS A 104 -4.45 -5.73 9.29
C HIS A 104 -5.10 -4.75 8.31
N TYR A 105 -4.28 -4.25 7.39
CA TYR A 105 -4.77 -3.49 6.23
C TYR A 105 -4.61 -4.32 4.96
N GLU A 106 -5.59 -4.22 4.09
CA GLU A 106 -5.49 -4.68 2.70
C GLU A 106 -5.52 -3.45 1.81
N ILE A 107 -4.45 -3.26 1.06
CA ILE A 107 -4.23 -2.03 0.31
C ILE A 107 -4.21 -2.37 -1.17
N GLY A 108 -5.22 -1.88 -1.90
CA GLY A 108 -5.33 -2.08 -3.33
C GLY A 108 -4.54 -1.05 -4.09
N MET A 109 -3.74 -1.52 -5.07
CA MET A 109 -2.79 -0.66 -5.77
C MET A 109 -2.82 -0.90 -7.27
N VAL A 110 -2.50 0.15 -8.03
CA VAL A 110 -2.27 0.08 -9.47
C VAL A 110 -0.81 0.40 -9.77
N ARG A 111 -0.33 0.00 -10.94
CA ARG A 111 1.02 0.39 -11.35
C ARG A 111 1.08 1.90 -11.55
N TYR A 112 2.21 2.48 -11.19
CA TYR A 112 2.40 3.92 -11.23
C TYR A 112 3.68 4.27 -11.97
N GLY A 113 3.59 5.29 -12.82
CA GLY A 113 4.72 5.79 -13.58
C GLY A 113 5.02 4.94 -14.82
N LYS A 114 6.07 5.34 -15.51
CA LYS A 114 6.56 4.60 -16.69
C LYS A 114 7.55 3.54 -16.25
N ASN A 115 7.43 2.40 -16.84
CA ASN A 115 8.37 1.30 -16.63
C ASN A 115 9.44 1.32 -17.69
#